data_7b31b7680c5be760cd49c6c4168fb22e
#
_entry.id   7b31b7680c5be760cd49c6c4168fb22e
#
_cell.length_a   1.000
_cell.length_b   1.000
_cell.length_c   1.000
_cell.angle_alpha   90.00
_cell.angle_beta   90.00
_cell.angle_gamma   90.00
#
_symmetry.space_group_name_H-M   'P 1'
#
loop_
_entity.id
_entity.type
_entity.pdbx_description
1 polymer ?
#
loop_
_entity_poly.entity_id
_entity_poly.type
_entity_poly.pdbx_seq_one_letter_code
_entity_poly.pdbx_strand_id
1 'polypeptide(L)'
;MSFSPVKALIDVTDRSRWRREALIGLKLISPDDPACSGIDSEASLTDAAQAQDRIRFFLKDRLIRNFRDVGRAWLSAVGPCVVEVTRAELLDEGSRLFLETLATLPGRDVEVRLQVGAGVSAATAHPPESPREDTINRLFARVGALSESDVDHLYEQAVEYLSVGDSWTAERILRGIQPHRDVPAVWGRLGLAYTMQGRTLEAEFCCLRWRSDPDPVGVAGADYALSMLYARHHPEHLRSLDRTAEYLEHGYAALDRVDEDDDRDLTFHRVFNRNGYALVEFRRGRVDVAIEHLTAGISKLRSGTAVHRMHQTVLMYNLAQCYRRIGRIDSAIETYRELLGVDGKMPEYHMELAHCHLSAEQFDEALASLLEARNLGPSIQEVHSLLGFTYLQIGKTAEALDAYRIAHECDPRDADALYDYAYLLAESEQTERALQLACSLDPGLLPRGQAVKLLTLAAEQHAQLGNLPSAHSALEEVLALHPDDPDARANLEQVAAAMA
;
A
#
# COMPACT_ATOMS: atom_id res chain seq x y z
N MET A 1 9.67 8.35 20.27
CA MET A 1 9.44 8.22 18.82
C MET A 1 8.42 7.16 18.58
N SER A 2 7.79 7.16 17.40
CA SER A 2 6.92 6.07 17.00
C SER A 2 7.70 4.77 16.91
N PHE A 3 7.00 3.66 16.95
CA PHE A 3 7.59 2.32 16.94
C PHE A 3 8.53 1.95 18.12
N SER A 4 8.65 2.73 19.17
CA SER A 4 9.50 2.34 20.30
C SER A 4 9.21 0.95 20.87
N PRO A 5 7.94 0.52 21.08
CA PRO A 5 7.62 -0.84 21.49
C PRO A 5 8.01 -1.90 20.45
N VAL A 6 7.85 -1.59 19.16
CA VAL A 6 8.22 -2.51 18.06
C VAL A 6 9.74 -2.63 17.93
N LYS A 7 10.48 -1.54 18.12
CA LYS A 7 11.96 -1.57 18.16
C LYS A 7 12.46 -2.49 19.29
N ALA A 8 11.89 -2.35 20.49
CA ALA A 8 12.23 -3.22 21.62
C ALA A 8 11.96 -4.70 21.32
N LEU A 9 10.86 -4.99 20.60
CA LEU A 9 10.54 -6.34 20.15
C LEU A 9 11.56 -6.88 19.14
N ILE A 10 11.99 -6.05 18.19
CA ILE A 10 12.93 -6.42 17.13
C ILE A 10 14.36 -6.58 17.65
N ASP A 11 14.76 -5.77 18.63
CA ASP A 11 16.14 -5.71 19.15
C ASP A 11 16.62 -7.02 19.82
N VAL A 12 15.71 -7.91 20.16
CA VAL A 12 16.06 -9.23 20.71
C VAL A 12 16.57 -10.22 19.64
N THR A 13 16.57 -9.83 18.35
CA THR A 13 16.91 -10.70 17.23
C THR A 13 18.21 -10.31 16.52
N ASP A 14 18.94 -11.31 16.02
CA ASP A 14 20.06 -11.09 15.08
C ASP A 14 19.51 -10.83 13.67
N ARG A 15 19.63 -9.59 13.21
CA ARG A 15 19.13 -9.12 11.91
C ARG A 15 20.07 -9.39 10.75
N SER A 16 21.28 -9.91 11.01
CA SER A 16 22.28 -10.19 9.96
C SER A 16 21.83 -11.23 8.94
N ARG A 17 20.82 -12.04 9.30
CA ARG A 17 20.23 -13.08 8.45
C ARG A 17 18.89 -12.72 7.85
N TRP A 18 18.41 -11.51 8.10
CA TRP A 18 17.14 -11.08 7.54
C TRP A 18 17.26 -10.88 6.03
N ARG A 19 16.20 -11.26 5.32
CA ARG A 19 16.13 -11.04 3.89
C ARG A 19 15.93 -9.56 3.57
N ARG A 20 16.25 -9.18 2.34
CA ARG A 20 16.17 -7.79 1.85
C ARG A 20 14.81 -7.16 2.11
N GLU A 21 13.71 -7.89 1.88
CA GLU A 21 12.33 -7.39 2.05
C GLU A 21 12.08 -6.97 3.51
N ALA A 22 12.50 -7.79 4.46
CA ALA A 22 12.38 -7.47 5.87
C ALA A 22 13.25 -6.27 6.27
N LEU A 23 14.44 -6.12 5.68
CA LEU A 23 15.31 -4.98 5.94
C LEU A 23 14.74 -3.67 5.35
N ILE A 24 14.05 -3.73 4.20
CA ILE A 24 13.31 -2.59 3.65
C ILE A 24 12.20 -2.16 4.63
N GLY A 25 11.46 -3.10 5.18
CA GLY A 25 10.46 -2.83 6.20
C GLY A 25 11.06 -2.32 7.53
N LEU A 26 12.22 -2.86 7.92
CA LEU A 26 12.94 -2.42 9.11
C LEU A 26 13.39 -0.95 9.00
N LYS A 27 13.79 -0.50 7.83
CA LYS A 27 14.19 0.89 7.59
C LYS A 27 13.07 1.90 7.91
N LEU A 28 11.81 1.50 7.74
CA LEU A 28 10.66 2.32 8.15
C LEU A 28 10.55 2.42 9.68
N ILE A 29 10.77 1.29 10.37
CA ILE A 29 10.60 1.20 11.83
C ILE A 29 11.84 1.77 12.56
N SER A 30 13.03 1.43 12.07
CA SER A 30 14.33 1.80 12.64
C SER A 30 15.31 2.23 11.53
N PRO A 31 15.18 3.46 11.01
CA PRO A 31 15.96 3.90 9.83
C PRO A 31 17.47 3.95 10.08
N ASP A 32 17.89 4.07 11.33
CA ASP A 32 19.30 4.13 11.73
C ASP A 32 19.89 2.74 12.11
N ASP A 33 19.13 1.65 11.89
CA ASP A 33 19.62 0.30 12.17
C ASP A 33 20.77 -0.07 11.23
N PRO A 34 21.93 -0.51 11.77
CA PRO A 34 23.08 -0.86 10.95
C PRO A 34 22.80 -1.96 9.89
N ALA A 35 21.83 -2.85 10.15
CA ALA A 35 21.42 -3.88 9.21
C ALA A 35 20.80 -3.30 7.93
N CYS A 36 20.30 -2.06 7.97
CA CYS A 36 19.74 -1.36 6.82
C CYS A 36 20.80 -0.68 5.93
N SER A 37 22.09 -0.77 6.29
CA SER A 37 23.17 -0.16 5.52
C SER A 37 23.31 -0.80 4.14
N GLY A 38 23.34 0.01 3.07
CA GLY A 38 23.57 -0.45 1.71
C GLY A 38 22.35 -0.96 0.94
N ILE A 39 21.16 -1.02 1.55
CA ILE A 39 19.93 -1.51 0.90
C ILE A 39 19.54 -0.64 -0.31
N ASP A 40 19.83 0.66 -0.29
CA ASP A 40 19.43 1.61 -1.33
C ASP A 40 20.16 1.41 -2.67
N SER A 41 21.31 0.73 -2.69
CA SER A 41 22.09 0.51 -3.93
C SER A 41 21.39 -0.39 -4.95
N GLU A 42 20.40 -1.18 -4.51
CA GLU A 42 19.61 -2.08 -5.36
C GLU A 42 18.13 -1.67 -5.46
N ALA A 43 17.79 -0.49 -4.95
CA ALA A 43 16.42 0.00 -4.95
C ALA A 43 15.96 0.45 -6.34
N SER A 44 14.64 0.55 -6.54
CA SER A 44 14.03 1.23 -7.68
C SER A 44 14.38 2.73 -7.65
N LEU A 45 14.23 3.43 -8.78
CA LEU A 45 14.40 4.88 -8.81
C LEU A 45 13.49 5.59 -7.79
N THR A 46 12.29 5.06 -7.59
CA THR A 46 11.33 5.58 -6.60
C THR A 46 11.83 5.41 -5.17
N ASP A 47 12.38 4.23 -4.83
CA ASP A 47 12.84 3.96 -3.47
C ASP A 47 14.16 4.67 -3.15
N ALA A 48 14.99 4.93 -4.17
CA ALA A 48 16.23 5.68 -4.05
C ALA A 48 16.04 7.21 -4.04
N ALA A 49 14.85 7.71 -4.40
CA ALA A 49 14.58 9.14 -4.53
C ALA A 49 14.55 9.86 -3.19
N GLN A 50 14.83 11.18 -3.24
CA GLN A 50 14.65 12.09 -2.11
C GLN A 50 13.16 12.14 -1.70
N ALA A 51 12.90 12.48 -0.42
CA ALA A 51 11.56 12.48 0.16
C ALA A 51 10.51 13.25 -0.65
N GLN A 52 10.89 14.43 -1.14
CA GLN A 52 10.00 15.30 -1.91
C GLN A 52 9.69 14.75 -3.31
N ASP A 53 10.58 13.93 -3.85
CA ASP A 53 10.55 13.45 -5.23
C ASP A 53 9.94 12.05 -5.35
N ARG A 54 9.74 11.34 -4.22
CA ARG A 54 9.22 9.96 -4.23
C ARG A 54 7.85 9.85 -4.84
N ILE A 55 7.74 8.87 -5.72
CA ILE A 55 6.46 8.43 -6.28
C ILE A 55 5.75 7.59 -5.21
N ARG A 56 4.51 7.97 -4.87
CA ARG A 56 3.75 7.37 -3.76
C ARG A 56 2.63 6.46 -4.26
N PHE A 57 2.96 5.58 -5.19
CA PHE A 57 2.06 4.49 -5.54
C PHE A 57 2.02 3.45 -4.42
N PHE A 58 0.85 2.85 -4.22
CA PHE A 58 0.68 1.68 -3.35
C PHE A 58 1.16 1.86 -1.89
N LEU A 59 1.21 3.08 -1.36
CA LEU A 59 1.78 3.36 -0.03
C LEU A 59 1.18 2.51 1.08
N LYS A 60 -0.16 2.39 1.12
CA LYS A 60 -0.85 1.64 2.17
C LYS A 60 -0.52 0.15 2.09
N ASP A 61 -0.58 -0.42 0.89
CA ASP A 61 -0.32 -1.84 0.68
C ASP A 61 1.15 -2.18 0.94
N ARG A 62 2.07 -1.29 0.52
CA ARG A 62 3.50 -1.41 0.85
C ARG A 62 3.77 -1.35 2.35
N LEU A 63 3.08 -0.47 3.09
CA LEU A 63 3.25 -0.36 4.53
C LEU A 63 2.90 -1.67 5.24
N ILE A 64 1.72 -2.22 4.97
CA ILE A 64 1.27 -3.48 5.56
C ILE A 64 2.17 -4.65 5.13
N ARG A 65 2.57 -4.71 3.86
CA ARG A 65 3.53 -5.69 3.36
C ARG A 65 4.86 -5.62 4.11
N ASN A 66 5.44 -4.43 4.27
CA ASN A 66 6.67 -4.22 5.03
C ASN A 66 6.53 -4.72 6.47
N PHE A 67 5.41 -4.44 7.12
CA PHE A 67 5.16 -4.94 8.47
C PHE A 67 5.05 -6.46 8.52
N ARG A 68 4.43 -7.09 7.54
CA ARG A 68 4.37 -8.56 7.42
C ARG A 68 5.76 -9.16 7.23
N ASP A 69 6.59 -8.56 6.39
CA ASP A 69 7.94 -9.04 6.11
C ASP A 69 8.85 -8.95 7.34
N VAL A 70 8.80 -7.84 8.06
CA VAL A 70 9.49 -7.69 9.36
C VAL A 70 8.96 -8.71 10.37
N GLY A 71 7.66 -8.84 10.49
CA GLY A 71 7.03 -9.78 11.41
C GLY A 71 7.42 -11.23 11.13
N ARG A 72 7.44 -11.66 9.87
CA ARG A 72 7.89 -13.00 9.45
C ARG A 72 9.35 -13.24 9.77
N ALA A 73 10.22 -12.27 9.46
CA ALA A 73 11.64 -12.38 9.75
C ALA A 73 11.89 -12.47 11.27
N TRP A 74 11.18 -11.67 12.05
CA TRP A 74 11.21 -11.69 13.50
C TRP A 74 10.74 -13.05 14.05
N LEU A 75 9.56 -13.54 13.64
CA LEU A 75 9.05 -14.86 14.06
C LEU A 75 9.96 -16.00 13.69
N SER A 76 10.60 -15.95 12.50
CA SER A 76 11.57 -16.96 12.08
C SER A 76 12.80 -17.01 13.00
N ALA A 77 13.13 -15.89 13.65
CA ALA A 77 14.26 -15.80 14.57
C ALA A 77 13.88 -16.17 16.02
N VAL A 78 12.66 -15.82 16.47
CA VAL A 78 12.21 -16.01 17.86
C VAL A 78 11.46 -17.33 18.04
N GLY A 79 10.77 -17.81 17.02
CA GLY A 79 9.87 -18.97 17.08
C GLY A 79 8.49 -18.63 17.71
N PRO A 80 7.67 -19.65 17.97
CA PRO A 80 6.34 -19.48 18.55
C PRO A 80 6.39 -18.74 19.89
N CYS A 81 5.57 -17.69 20.04
CA CYS A 81 5.61 -16.83 21.23
C CYS A 81 4.29 -16.11 21.52
N VAL A 82 4.20 -15.54 22.71
CA VAL A 82 3.15 -14.61 23.11
C VAL A 82 3.76 -13.23 23.30
N VAL A 83 3.22 -12.24 22.61
CA VAL A 83 3.60 -10.82 22.78
C VAL A 83 2.57 -10.16 23.68
N GLU A 84 2.97 -9.83 24.89
CA GLU A 84 2.11 -9.11 25.84
C GLU A 84 2.47 -7.62 25.85
N VAL A 85 1.49 -6.78 25.55
CA VAL A 85 1.62 -5.33 25.60
C VAL A 85 0.76 -4.81 26.74
N THR A 86 1.40 -4.38 27.82
CA THR A 86 0.74 -3.70 28.92
C THR A 86 0.60 -2.21 28.61
N ARG A 87 -0.48 -1.59 29.07
CA ARG A 87 -0.82 -0.18 28.79
C ARG A 87 -0.97 0.09 27.28
N ALA A 88 -1.70 -0.77 26.60
CA ALA A 88 -1.93 -0.67 25.16
C ALA A 88 -2.58 0.66 24.72
N GLU A 89 -3.20 1.39 25.65
CA GLU A 89 -3.72 2.75 25.44
C GLU A 89 -2.62 3.80 25.14
N LEU A 90 -1.36 3.51 25.47
CA LEU A 90 -0.21 4.37 25.22
C LEU A 90 0.53 4.05 23.92
N LEU A 91 0.13 2.97 23.22
CA LEU A 91 0.73 2.66 21.92
C LEU A 91 0.51 3.80 20.93
N ASP A 92 1.57 4.18 20.24
CA ASP A 92 1.44 4.96 19.02
C ASP A 92 0.74 4.13 17.93
N GLU A 93 0.13 4.83 16.97
CA GLU A 93 -0.70 4.19 15.95
C GLU A 93 0.10 3.28 15.02
N GLY A 94 1.35 3.65 14.69
CA GLY A 94 2.25 2.82 13.90
C GLY A 94 2.58 1.50 14.58
N SER A 95 2.91 1.55 15.89
CA SER A 95 3.14 0.35 16.71
C SER A 95 1.89 -0.53 16.80
N ARG A 96 0.72 0.08 16.98
CA ARG A 96 -0.57 -0.65 17.00
C ARG A 96 -0.80 -1.39 15.69
N LEU A 97 -0.67 -0.69 14.56
CA LEU A 97 -0.86 -1.26 13.22
C LEU A 97 0.14 -2.40 12.94
N PHE A 98 1.40 -2.26 13.39
CA PHE A 98 2.38 -3.34 13.28
C PHE A 98 1.95 -4.58 14.07
N LEU A 99 1.55 -4.41 15.34
CA LEU A 99 1.13 -5.52 16.20
C LEU A 99 -0.15 -6.20 15.69
N GLU A 100 -1.10 -5.44 15.18
CA GLU A 100 -2.29 -5.97 14.51
C GLU A 100 -1.92 -6.79 13.27
N THR A 101 -0.97 -6.30 12.48
CA THR A 101 -0.44 -7.02 11.31
C THR A 101 0.27 -8.30 11.73
N LEU A 102 1.11 -8.24 12.78
CA LEU A 102 1.80 -9.40 13.33
C LEU A 102 0.82 -10.48 13.80
N ALA A 103 -0.27 -10.10 14.46
CA ALA A 103 -1.31 -11.02 14.94
C ALA A 103 -2.06 -11.76 13.80
N THR A 104 -1.94 -11.28 12.57
CA THR A 104 -2.61 -11.86 11.39
C THR A 104 -1.73 -12.73 10.54
N LEU A 105 -0.44 -12.89 10.91
CA LEU A 105 0.47 -13.74 10.15
C LEU A 105 0.02 -15.20 10.19
N PRO A 106 0.13 -15.93 9.06
CA PRO A 106 -0.22 -17.34 9.01
C PRO A 106 0.72 -18.19 9.86
N GLY A 107 0.20 -19.36 10.33
CA GLY A 107 0.95 -20.29 11.14
C GLY A 107 0.61 -20.21 12.63
N ARG A 108 -0.04 -19.14 13.10
CA ARG A 108 -0.44 -18.90 14.51
C ARG A 108 0.70 -19.07 15.52
N ASP A 109 1.92 -18.83 15.07
CA ASP A 109 3.11 -18.95 15.92
C ASP A 109 3.27 -17.75 16.87
N VAL A 110 2.37 -16.76 16.77
CA VAL A 110 2.35 -15.58 17.63
C VAL A 110 0.92 -15.26 18.10
N GLU A 111 0.78 -15.05 19.41
CA GLU A 111 -0.40 -14.46 20.01
C GLU A 111 -0.07 -13.06 20.51
N VAL A 112 -0.81 -12.05 20.08
CA VAL A 112 -0.65 -10.67 20.56
C VAL A 112 -1.76 -10.34 21.54
N ARG A 113 -1.40 -10.05 22.80
CA ARG A 113 -2.31 -9.68 23.89
C ARG A 113 -2.14 -8.22 24.25
N LEU A 114 -3.16 -7.42 23.98
CA LEU A 114 -3.20 -6.00 24.33
C LEU A 114 -3.97 -5.82 25.64
N GLN A 115 -3.29 -5.36 26.70
CA GLN A 115 -3.90 -5.09 28.00
C GLN A 115 -4.04 -3.59 28.20
N VAL A 116 -5.25 -3.16 28.61
CA VAL A 116 -5.56 -1.77 28.96
C VAL A 116 -5.59 -1.63 30.48
N GLY A 117 -4.95 -0.58 31.02
CA GLY A 117 -4.95 -0.26 32.44
C GLY A 117 -3.63 -0.53 33.17
N ALA A 118 -3.60 -0.24 34.48
CA ALA A 118 -2.40 -0.28 35.32
C ALA A 118 -1.88 -1.70 35.54
N GLY A 119 -1.09 -2.19 34.62
CA GLY A 119 -0.19 -3.30 34.89
C GLY A 119 0.97 -2.85 35.77
N VAL A 120 1.44 -3.70 36.66
CA VAL A 120 2.65 -3.48 37.44
C VAL A 120 3.81 -3.24 36.47
N SER A 121 4.51 -2.11 36.62
CA SER A 121 5.69 -1.78 35.83
C SER A 121 6.74 -2.90 35.95
N ALA A 122 6.76 -3.81 34.98
CA ALA A 122 8.02 -4.46 34.66
C ALA A 122 8.95 -3.36 34.15
N ALA A 123 10.19 -3.38 34.57
CA ALA A 123 11.18 -2.41 34.11
C ALA A 123 11.14 -2.38 32.58
N THR A 124 10.62 -1.31 32.02
CA THR A 124 10.58 -1.11 30.57
C THR A 124 12.03 -0.93 30.13
N ALA A 125 12.61 -1.97 29.57
CA ALA A 125 13.82 -1.80 28.79
C ALA A 125 13.41 -0.94 27.58
N HIS A 126 13.69 0.36 27.67
CA HIS A 126 13.61 1.21 26.50
C HIS A 126 14.72 0.73 25.54
N PRO A 127 14.41 0.44 24.28
CA PRO A 127 15.45 0.20 23.30
C PRO A 127 16.40 1.40 23.30
N PRO A 128 17.69 1.22 23.08
CA PRO A 128 18.60 2.34 22.98
C PRO A 128 18.09 3.27 21.87
N GLU A 129 17.82 4.52 22.23
CA GLU A 129 17.45 5.53 21.24
C GLU A 129 18.64 5.72 20.29
N SER A 130 18.35 5.87 19.00
CA SER A 130 19.40 6.24 18.06
C SER A 130 19.93 7.64 18.41
N PRO A 131 21.18 7.98 18.05
CA PRO A 131 21.72 9.34 18.28
C PRO A 131 20.81 10.43 17.71
N ARG A 132 20.09 10.14 16.62
CA ARG A 132 19.09 11.01 16.01
C ARG A 132 17.89 11.20 16.94
N GLU A 133 17.30 10.12 17.44
CA GLU A 133 16.13 10.15 18.33
C GLU A 133 16.47 10.85 19.67
N ASP A 134 17.64 10.57 20.23
CA ASP A 134 18.12 11.24 21.44
C ASP A 134 18.26 12.75 21.20
N THR A 135 18.76 13.16 20.04
CA THR A 135 18.87 14.58 19.68
C THR A 135 17.49 15.23 19.59
N ILE A 136 16.54 14.61 18.89
CA ILE A 136 15.17 15.12 18.75
C ILE A 136 14.49 15.21 20.13
N ASN A 137 14.61 14.17 20.97
CA ASN A 137 14.02 14.16 22.30
C ASN A 137 14.64 15.24 23.21
N ARG A 138 15.97 15.44 23.14
CA ARG A 138 16.63 16.53 23.88
C ARG A 138 16.18 17.92 23.44
N LEU A 139 15.94 18.14 22.14
CA LEU A 139 15.44 19.41 21.64
C LEU A 139 14.00 19.65 22.13
N PHE A 140 13.13 18.64 22.06
CA PHE A 140 11.77 18.78 22.59
C PHE A 140 11.69 18.92 24.11
N ALA A 141 12.68 18.42 24.88
CA ALA A 141 12.74 18.63 26.32
C ALA A 141 13.02 20.10 26.70
N ARG A 142 13.52 20.91 25.77
CA ARG A 142 13.78 22.37 25.95
C ARG A 142 12.52 23.21 25.71
N VAL A 143 11.37 22.78 26.18
CA VAL A 143 10.05 23.40 25.92
C VAL A 143 10.13 24.95 26.07
N GLY A 144 9.79 25.66 25.00
CA GLY A 144 9.75 27.12 24.95
C GLY A 144 11.05 27.80 24.57
N ALA A 145 12.15 27.07 24.27
CA ALA A 145 13.49 27.65 24.02
C ALA A 145 14.15 27.06 22.73
N LEU A 146 13.38 26.66 21.72
CA LEU A 146 13.96 26.24 20.45
C LEU A 146 14.49 27.47 19.69
N SER A 147 15.76 27.41 19.29
CA SER A 147 16.33 28.40 18.36
C SER A 147 15.81 28.15 16.93
N GLU A 148 15.99 29.11 16.04
CA GLU A 148 15.64 28.97 14.64
C GLU A 148 16.37 27.79 13.97
N SER A 149 17.65 27.62 14.31
CA SER A 149 18.45 26.46 13.85
C SER A 149 17.94 25.12 14.41
N ASP A 150 17.41 25.07 15.64
CA ASP A 150 16.79 23.84 16.18
C ASP A 150 15.51 23.50 15.41
N VAL A 151 14.72 24.50 15.06
CA VAL A 151 13.50 24.33 14.26
C VAL A 151 13.83 23.85 12.83
N ASP A 152 14.88 24.41 12.19
CA ASP A 152 15.36 23.96 10.89
C ASP A 152 15.78 22.49 10.95
N HIS A 153 16.62 22.14 11.91
CA HIS A 153 17.07 20.76 12.08
C HIS A 153 15.90 19.80 12.30
N LEU A 154 14.94 20.14 13.16
CA LEU A 154 13.76 19.31 13.40
C LEU A 154 12.89 19.18 12.14
N TYR A 155 12.75 20.25 11.36
CA TYR A 155 12.03 20.20 10.10
C TYR A 155 12.67 19.23 9.09
N GLU A 156 14.00 19.29 8.95
CA GLU A 156 14.75 18.36 8.09
C GLU A 156 14.56 16.91 8.55
N GLN A 157 14.64 16.66 9.88
CA GLN A 157 14.38 15.33 10.41
C GLN A 157 12.97 14.84 10.11
N ALA A 158 11.96 15.69 10.22
CA ALA A 158 10.58 15.31 9.85
C ALA A 158 10.47 14.94 8.38
N VAL A 159 11.16 15.66 7.48
CA VAL A 159 11.20 15.34 6.04
C VAL A 159 11.86 13.98 5.80
N GLU A 160 12.94 13.67 6.49
CA GLU A 160 13.60 12.37 6.39
C GLU A 160 12.69 11.22 6.88
N TYR A 161 11.98 11.38 8.02
CA TYR A 161 11.01 10.38 8.47
C TYR A 161 9.86 10.18 7.48
N LEU A 162 9.35 11.24 6.87
CA LEU A 162 8.38 11.12 5.77
C LEU A 162 8.95 10.32 4.58
N SER A 163 10.25 10.46 4.31
CA SER A 163 10.89 9.77 3.20
C SER A 163 10.93 8.25 3.38
N VAL A 164 11.20 7.80 4.58
CA VAL A 164 11.23 6.36 4.89
C VAL A 164 9.82 5.78 5.14
N GLY A 165 8.79 6.63 5.23
CA GLY A 165 7.40 6.22 5.42
C GLY A 165 6.89 6.34 6.86
N ASP A 166 7.72 6.76 7.83
CA ASP A 166 7.30 6.99 9.21
C ASP A 166 6.60 8.36 9.36
N SER A 167 5.36 8.39 8.91
CA SER A 167 4.51 9.57 8.99
C SER A 167 4.11 9.95 10.41
N TRP A 168 4.15 9.04 11.36
CA TRP A 168 3.78 9.29 12.76
C TRP A 168 4.87 10.05 13.53
N THR A 169 6.13 9.63 13.38
CA THR A 169 7.26 10.41 13.94
C THR A 169 7.35 11.78 13.29
N ALA A 170 7.17 11.87 11.98
CA ALA A 170 7.15 13.13 11.25
C ALA A 170 6.03 14.06 11.75
N GLU A 171 4.79 13.57 11.91
CA GLU A 171 3.69 14.32 12.49
C GLU A 171 4.06 14.89 13.87
N ARG A 172 4.60 14.04 14.77
CA ARG A 172 5.00 14.47 16.12
C ARG A 172 6.00 15.62 16.07
N ILE A 173 7.01 15.51 15.22
CA ILE A 173 8.03 16.53 15.05
C ILE A 173 7.41 17.83 14.50
N LEU A 174 6.66 17.73 13.40
CA LEU A 174 6.03 18.88 12.73
C LEU A 174 5.04 19.61 13.65
N ARG A 175 4.26 18.89 14.44
CA ARG A 175 3.38 19.47 15.44
C ARG A 175 4.16 20.15 16.58
N GLY A 176 5.32 19.61 16.93
CA GLY A 176 6.18 20.21 17.94
C GLY A 176 6.82 21.53 17.49
N ILE A 177 7.15 21.67 16.22
CA ILE A 177 7.74 22.91 15.67
C ILE A 177 6.70 23.94 15.19
N GLN A 178 5.48 23.53 14.88
CA GLN A 178 4.44 24.39 14.33
C GLN A 178 4.18 25.65 15.19
N PRO A 179 4.14 25.61 16.53
CA PRO A 179 3.99 26.82 17.36
C PRO A 179 5.15 27.80 17.22
N HIS A 180 6.34 27.35 16.83
CA HIS A 180 7.54 28.17 16.64
C HIS A 180 7.70 28.65 15.20
N ARG A 181 7.11 27.91 14.23
CA ARG A 181 7.18 28.21 12.80
C ARG A 181 5.84 27.89 12.13
N ASP A 182 4.93 28.84 12.16
CA ASP A 182 3.63 28.75 11.47
C ASP A 182 3.79 29.22 10.01
N VAL A 183 4.45 28.40 9.18
CA VAL A 183 4.70 28.68 7.78
C VAL A 183 4.01 27.63 6.87
N PRO A 184 3.63 28.01 5.64
CA PRO A 184 2.94 27.13 4.69
C PRO A 184 3.65 25.80 4.47
N ALA A 185 5.00 25.77 4.42
CA ALA A 185 5.76 24.55 4.21
C ALA A 185 5.56 23.50 5.32
N VAL A 186 5.43 23.92 6.59
CA VAL A 186 5.14 23.00 7.71
C VAL A 186 3.76 22.39 7.55
N TRP A 187 2.77 23.20 7.16
CA TRP A 187 1.42 22.71 6.89
C TRP A 187 1.38 21.73 5.73
N GLY A 188 2.14 21.99 4.65
CA GLY A 188 2.25 21.06 3.52
C GLY A 188 2.80 19.69 3.95
N ARG A 189 3.82 19.64 4.82
CA ARG A 189 4.40 18.38 5.34
C ARG A 189 3.46 17.68 6.32
N LEU A 190 2.74 18.41 7.15
CA LEU A 190 1.68 17.84 8.01
C LEU A 190 0.55 17.24 7.17
N GLY A 191 0.10 17.93 6.13
CA GLY A 191 -0.91 17.42 5.21
C GLY A 191 -0.48 16.11 4.55
N LEU A 192 0.81 16.02 4.18
CA LEU A 192 1.37 14.79 3.68
C LEU A 192 1.38 13.66 4.73
N ALA A 193 1.84 13.93 5.96
CA ALA A 193 1.84 12.95 7.03
C ALA A 193 0.43 12.38 7.28
N TYR A 194 -0.57 13.26 7.37
CA TYR A 194 -1.96 12.84 7.54
C TYR A 194 -2.52 12.06 6.35
N THR A 195 -2.15 12.43 5.12
CA THR A 195 -2.53 11.65 3.92
C THR A 195 -1.98 10.24 3.99
N MET A 196 -0.71 10.07 4.40
CA MET A 196 -0.08 8.76 4.56
C MET A 196 -0.75 7.90 5.65
N GLN A 197 -1.30 8.53 6.68
CA GLN A 197 -2.05 7.86 7.75
C GLN A 197 -3.52 7.59 7.39
N GLY A 198 -4.01 8.06 6.25
CA GLY A 198 -5.43 7.98 5.88
C GLY A 198 -6.34 8.98 6.59
N ARG A 199 -5.78 9.93 7.32
CA ARG A 199 -6.49 11.01 8.05
C ARG A 199 -6.77 12.17 7.10
N THR A 200 -7.69 11.95 6.17
CA THR A 200 -7.87 12.81 5.00
C THR A 200 -8.50 14.16 5.30
N LEU A 201 -9.30 14.28 6.37
CA LEU A 201 -9.89 15.57 6.78
C LEU A 201 -8.84 16.49 7.41
N GLU A 202 -7.94 15.95 8.23
CA GLU A 202 -6.81 16.70 8.79
C GLU A 202 -5.81 17.06 7.68
N ALA A 203 -5.60 16.18 6.71
CA ALA A 203 -4.79 16.46 5.55
C ALA A 203 -5.37 17.63 4.74
N GLU A 204 -6.69 17.63 4.50
CA GLU A 204 -7.37 18.73 3.80
C GLU A 204 -7.19 20.05 4.54
N PHE A 205 -7.43 20.09 5.86
CA PHE A 205 -7.20 21.27 6.68
C PHE A 205 -5.78 21.82 6.51
N CYS A 206 -4.77 20.94 6.60
CA CYS A 206 -3.38 21.35 6.44
C CYS A 206 -3.07 21.87 5.03
N CYS A 207 -3.60 21.23 3.99
CA CYS A 207 -3.44 21.69 2.60
C CYS A 207 -4.11 23.05 2.37
N LEU A 208 -5.27 23.31 2.98
CA LEU A 208 -5.93 24.63 2.93
C LEU A 208 -5.09 25.71 3.64
N ARG A 209 -4.40 25.37 4.73
CA ARG A 209 -3.45 26.28 5.38
C ARG A 209 -2.21 26.50 4.50
N TRP A 210 -1.69 25.44 3.87
CA TRP A 210 -0.57 25.56 2.91
C TRP A 210 -0.93 26.45 1.72
N ARG A 211 -2.16 26.42 1.25
CA ARG A 211 -2.66 27.24 0.13
C ARG A 211 -2.54 28.74 0.38
N SER A 212 -2.33 29.20 1.62
CA SER A 212 -2.04 30.59 1.95
C SER A 212 -0.59 31.00 1.68
N ASP A 213 0.21 30.15 1.02
CA ASP A 213 1.59 30.44 0.65
C ASP A 213 1.64 31.69 -0.26
N PRO A 214 2.49 32.68 0.06
CA PRO A 214 2.71 33.82 -0.84
C PRO A 214 3.39 33.42 -2.15
N ASP A 215 4.13 32.30 -2.18
CA ASP A 215 4.74 31.77 -3.38
C ASP A 215 3.69 31.01 -4.23
N PRO A 216 3.49 31.41 -5.52
CA PRO A 216 2.59 30.72 -6.42
C PRO A 216 2.90 29.22 -6.61
N VAL A 217 4.16 28.79 -6.50
CA VAL A 217 4.56 27.39 -6.56
C VAL A 217 4.05 26.62 -5.34
N GLY A 218 4.09 27.23 -4.15
CA GLY A 218 3.50 26.67 -2.95
C GLY A 218 1.98 26.52 -3.07
N VAL A 219 1.30 27.53 -3.60
CA VAL A 219 -0.15 27.45 -3.91
C VAL A 219 -0.46 26.30 -4.87
N ALA A 220 0.29 26.18 -5.96
CA ALA A 220 0.11 25.09 -6.93
C ALA A 220 0.35 23.71 -6.31
N GLY A 221 1.32 23.59 -5.41
CA GLY A 221 1.59 22.37 -4.65
C GLY A 221 0.42 22.00 -3.72
N ALA A 222 -0.13 22.96 -3.01
CA ALA A 222 -1.28 22.79 -2.13
C ALA A 222 -2.54 22.38 -2.91
N ASP A 223 -2.81 23.04 -4.03
CA ASP A 223 -3.94 22.71 -4.91
C ASP A 223 -3.78 21.30 -5.53
N TYR A 224 -2.56 20.93 -5.93
CA TYR A 224 -2.32 19.56 -6.37
C TYR A 224 -2.60 18.52 -5.26
N ALA A 225 -2.14 18.77 -4.04
CA ALA A 225 -2.41 17.88 -2.90
C ALA A 225 -3.92 17.78 -2.60
N LEU A 226 -4.65 18.90 -2.58
CA LEU A 226 -6.11 18.93 -2.44
C LEU A 226 -6.80 18.16 -3.57
N SER A 227 -6.36 18.35 -4.81
CA SER A 227 -6.91 17.62 -5.95
C SER A 227 -6.78 16.11 -5.78
N MET A 228 -5.65 15.63 -5.28
CA MET A 228 -5.43 14.20 -5.04
C MET A 228 -6.25 13.67 -3.86
N LEU A 229 -6.50 14.47 -2.83
CA LEU A 229 -7.43 14.10 -1.75
C LEU A 229 -8.83 13.83 -2.33
N TYR A 230 -9.38 14.76 -3.10
CA TYR A 230 -10.71 14.60 -3.71
C TYR A 230 -10.75 13.56 -4.84
N ALA A 231 -9.64 13.33 -5.53
CA ALA A 231 -9.59 12.31 -6.56
C ALA A 231 -9.59 10.89 -5.98
N ARG A 232 -8.84 10.62 -4.89
CA ARG A 232 -8.57 9.23 -4.49
C ARG A 232 -8.46 8.94 -2.99
N HIS A 233 -8.09 9.92 -2.15
CA HIS A 233 -7.75 9.64 -0.76
C HIS A 233 -8.93 9.78 0.20
N HIS A 234 -9.83 10.71 -0.05
CA HIS A 234 -11.06 10.84 0.74
C HIS A 234 -11.91 9.56 0.69
N PRO A 235 -12.73 9.29 1.71
CA PRO A 235 -13.82 8.31 1.63
C PRO A 235 -14.69 8.56 0.38
N GLU A 236 -15.24 7.51 -0.17
CA GLU A 236 -15.93 7.55 -1.48
C GLU A 236 -16.99 8.67 -1.58
N HIS A 237 -17.78 8.83 -0.51
CA HIS A 237 -18.85 9.84 -0.45
C HIS A 237 -18.35 11.31 -0.45
N LEU A 238 -17.06 11.55 -0.19
CA LEU A 238 -16.42 12.87 -0.26
C LEU A 238 -15.63 13.10 -1.55
N ARG A 239 -15.40 12.04 -2.35
CA ARG A 239 -14.66 12.17 -3.61
C ARG A 239 -15.44 13.00 -4.63
N SER A 240 -14.73 13.84 -5.37
CA SER A 240 -15.34 14.72 -6.38
C SER A 240 -14.35 15.03 -7.49
N LEU A 241 -14.67 14.59 -8.71
CA LEU A 241 -13.87 14.91 -9.89
C LEU A 241 -13.97 16.38 -10.28
N ASP A 242 -15.07 17.04 -9.95
CA ASP A 242 -15.24 18.46 -10.25
C ASP A 242 -14.36 19.32 -9.32
N ARG A 243 -14.37 19.05 -8.01
CA ARG A 243 -13.43 19.70 -7.09
C ARG A 243 -11.97 19.39 -7.43
N THR A 244 -11.68 18.16 -7.85
CA THR A 244 -10.34 17.80 -8.34
C THR A 244 -9.92 18.69 -9.49
N ALA A 245 -10.79 18.86 -10.49
CA ALA A 245 -10.53 19.72 -11.65
C ALA A 245 -10.37 21.19 -11.26
N GLU A 246 -11.24 21.74 -10.39
CA GLU A 246 -11.16 23.11 -9.90
C GLU A 246 -9.81 23.41 -9.23
N TYR A 247 -9.33 22.55 -8.35
CA TYR A 247 -8.03 22.72 -7.71
C TYR A 247 -6.87 22.63 -8.72
N LEU A 248 -6.93 21.70 -9.69
CA LEU A 248 -5.91 21.59 -10.73
C LEU A 248 -5.86 22.85 -11.62
N GLU A 249 -7.01 23.38 -12.02
CA GLU A 249 -7.08 24.64 -12.80
C GLU A 249 -6.52 25.82 -12.02
N HIS A 250 -6.93 25.96 -10.75
CA HIS A 250 -6.44 27.05 -9.92
C HIS A 250 -4.92 26.95 -9.69
N GLY A 251 -4.41 25.73 -9.40
CA GLY A 251 -2.98 25.51 -9.22
C GLY A 251 -2.18 25.74 -10.50
N TYR A 252 -2.71 25.39 -11.67
CA TYR A 252 -2.07 25.70 -12.94
C TYR A 252 -1.99 27.20 -13.19
N ALA A 253 -3.12 27.92 -12.98
CA ALA A 253 -3.15 29.37 -13.10
C ALA A 253 -2.25 30.09 -12.08
N ALA A 254 -1.97 29.47 -10.92
CA ALA A 254 -0.99 30.00 -9.99
C ALA A 254 0.43 29.96 -10.57
N LEU A 255 0.80 28.87 -11.26
CA LEU A 255 2.11 28.74 -11.92
C LEU A 255 2.32 29.77 -13.07
N ASP A 256 1.26 30.25 -13.69
CA ASP A 256 1.36 31.28 -14.72
C ASP A 256 1.59 32.69 -14.14
N ARG A 257 1.49 32.84 -12.81
CA ARG A 257 1.82 34.10 -12.10
C ARG A 257 3.25 34.18 -11.61
N VAL A 258 4.05 33.13 -11.82
CA VAL A 258 5.48 33.15 -11.50
C VAL A 258 6.19 34.06 -12.49
N ASP A 259 7.03 34.95 -11.99
CA ASP A 259 7.74 35.93 -12.83
C ASP A 259 8.62 35.22 -13.89
N GLU A 260 8.70 35.84 -15.10
CA GLU A 260 9.54 35.31 -16.19
C GLU A 260 11.03 35.31 -15.83
N ASP A 261 11.46 36.16 -14.90
CA ASP A 261 12.82 36.22 -14.39
C ASP A 261 13.13 35.20 -13.29
N ASP A 262 12.17 34.34 -12.92
CA ASP A 262 12.36 33.27 -11.92
C ASP A 262 13.12 32.10 -12.54
N ASP A 263 14.31 31.84 -12.05
CA ASP A 263 15.21 30.78 -12.52
C ASP A 263 14.73 29.34 -12.19
N ARG A 264 13.62 29.19 -11.46
CA ARG A 264 13.12 27.87 -11.07
C ARG A 264 12.58 27.10 -12.27
N ASP A 265 12.96 25.82 -12.36
CA ASP A 265 12.36 24.91 -13.34
C ASP A 265 10.94 24.49 -12.94
N LEU A 266 9.95 25.13 -13.53
CA LEU A 266 8.53 24.86 -13.31
C LEU A 266 7.99 23.68 -14.14
N THR A 267 8.83 23.07 -14.99
CA THR A 267 8.39 21.98 -15.88
C THR A 267 7.75 20.85 -15.11
N PHE A 268 8.36 20.43 -14.00
CA PHE A 268 7.82 19.40 -13.13
C PHE A 268 6.40 19.76 -12.62
N HIS A 269 6.23 20.93 -12.03
CA HIS A 269 4.95 21.36 -11.46
C HIS A 269 3.82 21.42 -12.50
N ARG A 270 4.12 21.97 -13.68
CA ARG A 270 3.17 22.05 -14.79
C ARG A 270 2.81 20.67 -15.34
N VAL A 271 3.79 19.80 -15.53
CA VAL A 271 3.56 18.42 -16.02
C VAL A 271 2.75 17.61 -15.01
N PHE A 272 3.08 17.69 -13.71
CA PHE A 272 2.36 16.94 -12.68
C PHE A 272 0.92 17.43 -12.48
N ASN A 273 0.70 18.72 -12.57
CA ASN A 273 -0.66 19.26 -12.58
C ASN A 273 -1.48 18.64 -13.73
N ARG A 274 -0.92 18.61 -14.96
CA ARG A 274 -1.58 18.01 -16.12
C ARG A 274 -1.70 16.48 -16.04
N ASN A 275 -0.81 15.81 -15.36
CA ASN A 275 -0.98 14.40 -15.01
C ASN A 275 -2.19 14.18 -14.08
N GLY A 276 -2.40 15.07 -13.10
CA GLY A 276 -3.63 15.08 -12.30
C GLY A 276 -4.89 15.27 -13.16
N TYR A 277 -4.82 16.16 -14.14
CA TYR A 277 -5.90 16.38 -15.11
C TYR A 277 -6.17 15.14 -15.97
N ALA A 278 -5.12 14.48 -16.42
CA ALA A 278 -5.26 13.21 -17.15
C ALA A 278 -6.01 12.15 -16.32
N LEU A 279 -5.80 12.08 -15.00
CA LEU A 279 -6.58 11.21 -14.12
C LEU A 279 -8.07 11.58 -14.11
N VAL A 280 -8.41 12.89 -14.07
CA VAL A 280 -9.81 13.35 -14.13
C VAL A 280 -10.44 12.94 -15.45
N GLU A 281 -9.76 13.18 -16.57
CA GLU A 281 -10.25 12.85 -17.91
C GLU A 281 -10.43 11.34 -18.10
N PHE A 282 -9.46 10.54 -17.64
CA PHE A 282 -9.56 9.08 -17.62
C PHE A 282 -10.81 8.60 -16.87
N ARG A 283 -11.08 9.13 -15.67
CA ARG A 283 -12.25 8.77 -14.86
C ARG A 283 -13.57 9.24 -15.44
N ARG A 284 -13.56 10.33 -16.18
CA ARG A 284 -14.71 10.83 -16.94
C ARG A 284 -14.95 10.07 -18.24
N GLY A 285 -14.10 9.09 -18.56
CA GLY A 285 -14.16 8.29 -19.78
C GLY A 285 -13.57 8.96 -21.02
N ARG A 286 -12.98 10.15 -20.89
CA ARG A 286 -12.31 10.87 -21.99
C ARG A 286 -10.83 10.45 -22.08
N VAL A 287 -10.62 9.17 -22.34
CA VAL A 287 -9.28 8.53 -22.27
C VAL A 287 -8.32 9.11 -23.31
N ASP A 288 -8.80 9.50 -24.49
CA ASP A 288 -7.95 10.10 -25.53
C ASP A 288 -7.32 11.43 -25.06
N VAL A 289 -8.09 12.26 -24.36
CA VAL A 289 -7.60 13.52 -23.77
C VAL A 289 -6.55 13.24 -22.67
N ALA A 290 -6.78 12.19 -21.88
CA ALA A 290 -5.79 11.76 -20.88
C ALA A 290 -4.47 11.34 -21.55
N ILE A 291 -4.54 10.56 -22.65
CA ILE A 291 -3.38 10.15 -23.46
C ILE A 291 -2.62 11.36 -24.00
N GLU A 292 -3.31 12.38 -24.52
CA GLU A 292 -2.68 13.62 -25.01
C GLU A 292 -1.89 14.32 -23.91
N HIS A 293 -2.48 14.53 -22.72
CA HIS A 293 -1.80 15.15 -21.60
C HIS A 293 -0.56 14.37 -21.14
N LEU A 294 -0.69 13.05 -21.04
CA LEU A 294 0.41 12.17 -20.60
C LEU A 294 1.55 12.15 -21.61
N THR A 295 1.24 12.01 -22.91
CA THR A 295 2.25 11.99 -23.97
C THR A 295 3.01 13.31 -24.05
N ALA A 296 2.30 14.43 -23.95
CA ALA A 296 2.92 15.76 -23.91
C ALA A 296 3.83 15.94 -22.68
N GLY A 297 3.40 15.44 -21.51
CA GLY A 297 4.20 15.47 -20.29
C GLY A 297 5.46 14.61 -20.37
N ILE A 298 5.35 13.38 -20.87
CA ILE A 298 6.48 12.46 -21.09
C ILE A 298 7.53 13.12 -22.00
N SER A 299 7.08 13.73 -23.10
CA SER A 299 7.98 14.42 -24.04
C SER A 299 8.76 15.56 -23.36
N LYS A 300 8.09 16.36 -22.50
CA LYS A 300 8.72 17.47 -21.77
C LYS A 300 9.76 17.01 -20.75
N LEU A 301 9.54 15.85 -20.11
CA LEU A 301 10.46 15.32 -19.09
C LEU A 301 11.62 14.51 -19.68
N ARG A 302 11.57 14.10 -20.95
CA ARG A 302 12.54 13.19 -21.58
C ARG A 302 13.98 13.72 -21.58
N SER A 303 14.17 15.01 -21.75
CA SER A 303 15.48 15.67 -21.81
C SER A 303 15.96 16.23 -20.47
N GLY A 304 15.24 15.96 -19.39
CA GLY A 304 15.47 16.54 -18.08
C GLY A 304 16.47 15.80 -17.19
N THR A 305 16.52 16.22 -15.93
CA THR A 305 17.40 15.68 -14.89
C THR A 305 17.04 14.23 -14.52
N ALA A 306 17.82 13.60 -13.63
CA ALA A 306 17.48 12.27 -13.08
C ALA A 306 16.11 12.25 -12.38
N VAL A 307 15.76 13.35 -11.71
CA VAL A 307 14.43 13.54 -11.07
C VAL A 307 13.32 13.56 -12.12
N HIS A 308 13.53 14.26 -13.24
CA HIS A 308 12.56 14.25 -14.34
C HIS A 308 12.36 12.86 -14.95
N ARG A 309 13.41 12.07 -15.11
CA ARG A 309 13.30 10.68 -15.59
C ARG A 309 12.49 9.81 -14.65
N MET A 310 12.70 9.94 -13.34
CA MET A 310 11.90 9.23 -12.35
C MET A 310 10.41 9.62 -12.46
N HIS A 311 10.11 10.93 -12.54
CA HIS A 311 8.71 11.37 -12.69
C HIS A 311 8.09 10.99 -14.04
N GLN A 312 8.90 10.84 -15.09
CA GLN A 312 8.46 10.30 -16.36
C GLN A 312 7.87 8.90 -16.24
N THR A 313 8.41 8.05 -15.34
CA THR A 313 7.86 6.70 -15.13
C THR A 313 6.41 6.72 -14.64
N VAL A 314 6.02 7.73 -13.83
CA VAL A 314 4.61 7.90 -13.40
C VAL A 314 3.68 8.13 -14.58
N LEU A 315 4.09 9.02 -15.48
CA LEU A 315 3.28 9.35 -16.65
C LEU A 315 3.20 8.15 -17.62
N MET A 316 4.31 7.43 -17.80
CA MET A 316 4.35 6.22 -18.62
C MET A 316 3.44 5.13 -18.04
N TYR A 317 3.48 4.92 -16.71
CA TYR A 317 2.57 4.01 -16.04
C TYR A 317 1.10 4.39 -16.30
N ASN A 318 0.74 5.65 -16.10
CA ASN A 318 -0.63 6.13 -16.33
C ASN A 318 -1.02 6.03 -17.82
N LEU A 319 -0.09 6.27 -18.75
CA LEU A 319 -0.32 6.13 -20.18
C LEU A 319 -0.62 4.66 -20.57
N ALA A 320 0.15 3.72 -20.05
CA ALA A 320 -0.08 2.30 -20.26
C ALA A 320 -1.45 1.86 -19.72
N GLN A 321 -1.85 2.37 -18.53
CA GLN A 321 -3.21 2.14 -18.00
C GLN A 321 -4.31 2.69 -18.93
N CYS A 322 -4.08 3.87 -19.53
CA CYS A 322 -5.01 4.43 -20.52
C CYS A 322 -5.13 3.51 -21.75
N TYR A 323 -4.02 3.04 -22.29
CA TYR A 323 -4.04 2.12 -23.44
C TYR A 323 -4.74 0.80 -23.11
N ARG A 324 -4.47 0.22 -21.94
CA ARG A 324 -5.17 -0.99 -21.47
C ARG A 324 -6.69 -0.75 -21.38
N ARG A 325 -7.10 0.38 -20.84
CA ARG A 325 -8.52 0.74 -20.68
C ARG A 325 -9.31 0.79 -21.99
N ILE A 326 -8.66 1.22 -23.07
CA ILE A 326 -9.28 1.29 -24.41
C ILE A 326 -8.96 0.08 -25.30
N GLY A 327 -8.43 -1.00 -24.73
CA GLY A 327 -8.13 -2.24 -25.43
C GLY A 327 -6.90 -2.21 -26.37
N ARG A 328 -6.09 -1.14 -26.31
CA ARG A 328 -4.83 -1.05 -27.08
C ARG A 328 -3.70 -1.77 -26.34
N ILE A 329 -3.84 -3.10 -26.21
CA ILE A 329 -2.98 -3.92 -25.37
C ILE A 329 -1.52 -3.87 -25.84
N ASP A 330 -1.26 -3.95 -27.16
CA ASP A 330 0.10 -3.86 -27.69
C ASP A 330 0.80 -2.53 -27.33
N SER A 331 0.05 -1.41 -27.41
CA SER A 331 0.59 -0.10 -27.01
C SER A 331 0.87 -0.04 -25.51
N ALA A 332 0.06 -0.70 -24.67
CA ALA A 332 0.32 -0.80 -23.23
C ALA A 332 1.59 -1.61 -22.95
N ILE A 333 1.76 -2.76 -23.59
CA ILE A 333 2.95 -3.62 -23.49
C ILE A 333 4.22 -2.86 -23.87
N GLU A 334 4.19 -2.15 -25.00
CA GLU A 334 5.33 -1.34 -25.46
C GLU A 334 5.67 -0.26 -24.44
N THR A 335 4.67 0.46 -23.93
CA THR A 335 4.87 1.52 -22.93
C THR A 335 5.44 0.95 -21.63
N TYR A 336 4.97 -0.21 -21.13
CA TYR A 336 5.55 -0.84 -19.94
C TYR A 336 6.98 -1.34 -20.18
N ARG A 337 7.30 -1.86 -21.37
CA ARG A 337 8.67 -2.25 -21.71
C ARG A 337 9.62 -1.05 -21.73
N GLU A 338 9.18 0.08 -22.31
CA GLU A 338 9.97 1.32 -22.25
C GLU A 338 10.15 1.79 -20.79
N LEU A 339 9.08 1.75 -19.99
CA LEU A 339 9.11 2.11 -18.57
C LEU A 339 10.10 1.25 -17.78
N LEU A 340 10.08 -0.06 -17.99
CA LEU A 340 11.03 -1.00 -17.38
C LEU A 340 12.47 -0.75 -17.83
N GLY A 341 12.69 -0.21 -19.02
CA GLY A 341 13.99 0.26 -19.47
C GLY A 341 14.50 1.47 -18.68
N VAL A 342 13.60 2.26 -18.06
CA VAL A 342 13.94 3.39 -17.19
C VAL A 342 14.11 2.94 -15.74
N ASP A 343 13.17 2.15 -15.21
CA ASP A 343 13.17 1.62 -13.85
C ASP A 343 12.73 0.15 -13.82
N GLY A 344 13.68 -0.75 -14.08
CA GLY A 344 13.43 -2.20 -14.10
C GLY A 344 13.37 -2.86 -12.71
N LYS A 345 13.53 -2.10 -11.62
CA LYS A 345 13.55 -2.66 -10.25
C LYS A 345 12.23 -2.51 -9.49
N MET A 346 11.20 -1.98 -10.12
CA MET A 346 9.87 -1.82 -9.53
C MET A 346 9.01 -3.05 -9.82
N PRO A 347 8.69 -3.91 -8.83
CA PRO A 347 7.95 -5.16 -9.06
C PRO A 347 6.56 -4.91 -9.63
N GLU A 348 5.90 -3.82 -9.24
CA GLU A 348 4.58 -3.47 -9.71
C GLU A 348 4.54 -3.19 -11.23
N TYR A 349 5.64 -2.71 -11.82
CA TYR A 349 5.70 -2.50 -13.29
C TYR A 349 5.76 -3.82 -14.06
N HIS A 350 6.50 -4.80 -13.55
CA HIS A 350 6.52 -6.15 -14.12
C HIS A 350 5.15 -6.84 -13.98
N MET A 351 4.48 -6.67 -12.85
CA MET A 351 3.14 -7.18 -12.60
C MET A 351 2.11 -6.60 -13.59
N GLU A 352 2.13 -5.30 -13.81
CA GLU A 352 1.23 -4.64 -14.77
C GLU A 352 1.53 -5.04 -16.24
N LEU A 353 2.80 -5.24 -16.58
CA LEU A 353 3.17 -5.81 -17.87
C LEU A 353 2.59 -7.22 -18.04
N ALA A 354 2.66 -8.03 -17.00
CA ALA A 354 2.06 -9.36 -17.00
C ALA A 354 0.54 -9.31 -17.18
N HIS A 355 -0.16 -8.38 -16.53
CA HIS A 355 -1.59 -8.17 -16.77
C HIS A 355 -1.91 -7.88 -18.24
N CYS A 356 -1.07 -7.11 -18.94
CA CYS A 356 -1.24 -6.85 -20.36
C CYS A 356 -1.03 -8.14 -21.17
N HIS A 357 0.02 -8.93 -20.87
CA HIS A 357 0.27 -10.20 -21.53
C HIS A 357 -0.87 -11.20 -21.30
N LEU A 358 -1.42 -11.30 -20.06
CA LEU A 358 -2.59 -12.13 -19.77
C LEU A 358 -3.82 -11.70 -20.59
N SER A 359 -4.05 -10.38 -20.71
CA SER A 359 -5.14 -9.86 -21.54
C SER A 359 -4.98 -10.16 -23.04
N ALA A 360 -3.75 -10.42 -23.48
CA ALA A 360 -3.42 -10.85 -24.85
C ALA A 360 -3.27 -12.37 -24.98
N GLU A 361 -3.57 -13.15 -23.92
CA GLU A 361 -3.39 -14.60 -23.86
C GLU A 361 -1.94 -15.08 -24.13
N GLN A 362 -0.97 -14.20 -23.86
CA GLN A 362 0.46 -14.46 -23.99
C GLN A 362 1.00 -15.01 -22.64
N PHE A 363 0.67 -16.27 -22.32
CA PHE A 363 0.88 -16.83 -21.00
C PHE A 363 2.34 -17.05 -20.64
N ASP A 364 3.21 -17.35 -21.61
CA ASP A 364 4.64 -17.53 -21.35
C ASP A 364 5.33 -16.19 -21.03
N GLU A 365 4.98 -15.11 -21.74
CA GLU A 365 5.47 -13.76 -21.49
C GLU A 365 4.93 -13.20 -20.16
N ALA A 366 3.66 -13.50 -19.84
CA ALA A 366 3.07 -13.18 -18.55
C ALA A 366 3.83 -13.89 -17.41
N LEU A 367 4.12 -15.18 -17.56
CA LEU A 367 4.88 -15.95 -16.58
C LEU A 367 6.28 -15.36 -16.36
N ALA A 368 7.00 -15.03 -17.44
CA ALA A 368 8.32 -14.42 -17.34
C ALA A 368 8.29 -13.10 -16.56
N SER A 369 7.32 -12.22 -16.86
CA SER A 369 7.13 -10.94 -16.18
C SER A 369 6.77 -11.12 -14.70
N LEU A 370 5.91 -12.08 -14.36
CA LEU A 370 5.52 -12.39 -12.99
C LEU A 370 6.65 -12.99 -12.16
N LEU A 371 7.51 -13.79 -12.77
CA LEU A 371 8.69 -14.33 -12.10
C LEU A 371 9.66 -13.21 -11.71
N GLU A 372 9.86 -12.20 -12.58
CA GLU A 372 10.65 -11.02 -12.24
C GLU A 372 9.97 -10.19 -11.15
N ALA A 373 8.65 -9.97 -11.24
CA ALA A 373 7.90 -9.29 -10.19
C ALA A 373 8.07 -9.99 -8.82
N ARG A 374 7.98 -11.32 -8.81
CA ARG A 374 8.19 -12.14 -7.60
C ARG A 374 9.62 -12.03 -7.06
N ASN A 375 10.63 -12.02 -7.92
CA ASN A 375 12.02 -11.87 -7.51
C ASN A 375 12.29 -10.53 -6.84
N LEU A 376 11.65 -9.45 -7.32
CA LEU A 376 11.78 -8.09 -6.80
C LEU A 376 10.92 -7.83 -5.58
N GLY A 377 9.75 -8.47 -5.49
CA GLY A 377 8.76 -8.31 -4.42
C GLY A 377 8.07 -9.62 -4.06
N PRO A 378 8.77 -10.56 -3.35
CA PRO A 378 8.27 -11.91 -3.09
C PRO A 378 7.04 -11.97 -2.18
N SER A 379 6.71 -10.88 -1.51
CA SER A 379 5.57 -10.79 -0.59
C SER A 379 4.38 -10.04 -1.20
N ILE A 380 4.40 -9.77 -2.51
CA ILE A 380 3.25 -9.16 -3.20
C ILE A 380 2.22 -10.26 -3.48
N GLN A 381 1.13 -10.22 -2.74
CA GLN A 381 0.05 -11.21 -2.82
C GLN A 381 -0.50 -11.35 -4.25
N GLU A 382 -0.80 -10.23 -4.92
CA GLU A 382 -1.35 -10.19 -6.27
C GLU A 382 -0.43 -10.87 -7.30
N VAL A 383 0.90 -10.74 -7.17
CA VAL A 383 1.87 -11.44 -8.04
C VAL A 383 1.70 -12.95 -7.93
N HIS A 384 1.51 -13.48 -6.72
CA HIS A 384 1.31 -14.92 -6.52
C HIS A 384 -0.05 -15.40 -7.00
N SER A 385 -1.12 -14.62 -6.85
CA SER A 385 -2.43 -14.92 -7.42
C SER A 385 -2.37 -14.98 -8.96
N LEU A 386 -1.70 -14.02 -9.58
CA LEU A 386 -1.50 -14.01 -11.04
C LEU A 386 -0.62 -15.17 -11.52
N LEU A 387 0.41 -15.54 -10.75
CA LEU A 387 1.21 -16.74 -11.03
C LEU A 387 0.35 -18.00 -10.98
N GLY A 388 -0.52 -18.13 -9.96
CA GLY A 388 -1.46 -19.24 -9.84
C GLY A 388 -2.36 -19.35 -11.05
N PHE A 389 -2.99 -18.25 -11.44
CA PHE A 389 -3.81 -18.17 -12.64
C PHE A 389 -3.02 -18.54 -13.90
N THR A 390 -1.83 -17.96 -14.09
CA THR A 390 -1.01 -18.20 -15.27
C THR A 390 -0.58 -19.67 -15.36
N TYR A 391 -0.18 -20.30 -14.25
CA TYR A 391 0.16 -21.70 -14.21
C TYR A 391 -1.02 -22.61 -14.59
N LEU A 392 -2.26 -22.27 -14.17
CA LEU A 392 -3.45 -23.01 -14.59
C LEU A 392 -3.66 -22.91 -16.11
N GLN A 393 -3.49 -21.73 -16.70
CA GLN A 393 -3.66 -21.55 -18.15
C GLN A 393 -2.67 -22.39 -18.97
N ILE A 394 -1.48 -22.67 -18.45
CA ILE A 394 -0.47 -23.52 -19.11
C ILE A 394 -0.45 -24.96 -18.59
N GLY A 395 -1.48 -25.38 -17.83
CA GLY A 395 -1.66 -26.75 -17.37
C GLY A 395 -0.75 -27.20 -16.22
N LYS A 396 -0.15 -26.28 -15.48
CA LYS A 396 0.76 -26.54 -14.34
C LYS A 396 0.03 -26.44 -13.00
N THR A 397 -0.85 -27.40 -12.73
CA THR A 397 -1.74 -27.35 -11.55
C THR A 397 -0.99 -27.38 -10.22
N ALA A 398 0.11 -28.13 -10.12
CA ALA A 398 0.87 -28.23 -8.87
C ALA A 398 1.56 -26.88 -8.52
N GLU A 399 2.15 -26.21 -9.53
CA GLU A 399 2.76 -24.89 -9.38
C GLU A 399 1.69 -23.82 -9.11
N ALA A 400 0.50 -23.95 -9.70
CA ALA A 400 -0.64 -23.06 -9.43
C ALA A 400 -1.08 -23.17 -7.96
N LEU A 401 -1.21 -24.39 -7.45
CA LEU A 401 -1.59 -24.64 -6.05
C LEU A 401 -0.57 -24.05 -5.07
N ASP A 402 0.73 -24.18 -5.35
CA ASP A 402 1.79 -23.58 -4.52
C ASP A 402 1.74 -22.05 -4.60
N ALA A 403 1.52 -21.48 -5.78
CA ALA A 403 1.42 -20.03 -5.95
C ALA A 403 0.21 -19.45 -5.19
N TYR A 404 -0.98 -20.06 -5.27
CA TYR A 404 -2.16 -19.62 -4.53
C TYR A 404 -1.99 -19.80 -3.01
N ARG A 405 -1.32 -20.87 -2.58
CA ARG A 405 -0.95 -21.03 -1.16
C ARG A 405 -0.10 -19.87 -0.68
N ILE A 406 0.92 -19.47 -1.44
CA ILE A 406 1.78 -18.33 -1.09
C ILE A 406 0.99 -17.02 -1.12
N ALA A 407 0.09 -16.83 -2.10
CA ALA A 407 -0.78 -15.66 -2.14
C ALA A 407 -1.61 -15.52 -0.86
N HIS A 408 -2.25 -16.60 -0.43
CA HIS A 408 -2.98 -16.63 0.85
C HIS A 408 -2.07 -16.39 2.05
N GLU A 409 -0.85 -16.96 2.08
CA GLU A 409 0.11 -16.70 3.15
C GLU A 409 0.59 -15.23 3.15
N CYS A 410 0.66 -14.58 1.99
CA CYS A 410 0.99 -13.16 1.90
C CYS A 410 -0.09 -12.28 2.52
N ASP A 411 -1.38 -12.57 2.28
CA ASP A 411 -2.51 -11.89 2.93
C ASP A 411 -3.63 -12.86 3.29
N PRO A 412 -3.62 -13.41 4.51
CA PRO A 412 -4.64 -14.36 4.96
C PRO A 412 -6.05 -13.79 5.07
N ARG A 413 -6.19 -12.46 5.04
CA ARG A 413 -7.50 -11.77 5.08
C ARG A 413 -8.04 -11.42 3.70
N ASP A 414 -7.26 -11.61 2.65
CA ASP A 414 -7.72 -11.43 1.28
C ASP A 414 -8.64 -12.59 0.89
N ALA A 415 -9.92 -12.29 0.78
CA ALA A 415 -10.95 -13.29 0.52
C ALA A 415 -10.88 -13.86 -0.90
N ASP A 416 -10.39 -13.09 -1.88
CA ASP A 416 -10.24 -13.58 -3.25
C ASP A 416 -9.03 -14.53 -3.36
N ALA A 417 -7.88 -14.20 -2.76
CA ALA A 417 -6.73 -15.11 -2.72
C ALA A 417 -7.05 -16.40 -1.93
N LEU A 418 -7.81 -16.29 -0.84
CA LEU A 418 -8.26 -17.43 -0.08
C LEU A 418 -9.21 -18.30 -0.90
N TYR A 419 -10.16 -17.70 -1.60
CA TYR A 419 -11.10 -18.40 -2.46
C TYR A 419 -10.37 -19.16 -3.57
N ASP A 420 -9.45 -18.52 -4.29
CA ASP A 420 -8.70 -19.15 -5.39
C ASP A 420 -7.92 -20.38 -4.89
N TYR A 421 -7.30 -20.24 -3.70
CA TYR A 421 -6.58 -21.37 -3.09
C TYR A 421 -7.52 -22.49 -2.66
N ALA A 422 -8.63 -22.17 -1.97
CA ALA A 422 -9.60 -23.14 -1.50
C ALA A 422 -10.31 -23.84 -2.68
N TYR A 423 -10.64 -23.09 -3.73
CA TYR A 423 -11.24 -23.63 -4.93
C TYR A 423 -10.32 -24.66 -5.62
N LEU A 424 -9.04 -24.32 -5.81
CA LEU A 424 -8.11 -25.25 -6.45
C LEU A 424 -7.81 -26.47 -5.58
N LEU A 425 -7.86 -26.36 -4.25
CA LEU A 425 -7.81 -27.51 -3.35
C LEU A 425 -9.03 -28.43 -3.55
N ALA A 426 -10.22 -27.87 -3.69
CA ALA A 426 -11.45 -28.61 -3.95
C ALA A 426 -11.37 -29.37 -5.29
N GLU A 427 -10.95 -28.69 -6.35
CA GLU A 427 -10.69 -29.31 -7.67
C GLU A 427 -9.60 -30.40 -7.63
N SER A 428 -8.70 -30.33 -6.66
CA SER A 428 -7.64 -31.34 -6.43
C SER A 428 -8.05 -32.44 -5.42
N GLU A 429 -9.35 -32.60 -5.18
CA GLU A 429 -9.93 -33.59 -4.26
C GLU A 429 -9.47 -33.45 -2.79
N GLN A 430 -8.99 -32.27 -2.37
CA GLN A 430 -8.60 -31.96 -0.99
C GLN A 430 -9.74 -31.27 -0.22
N THR A 431 -10.90 -31.92 -0.23
CA THR A 431 -12.20 -31.38 0.23
C THR A 431 -12.17 -30.83 1.65
N GLU A 432 -11.57 -31.54 2.63
CA GLU A 432 -11.52 -31.08 4.03
C GLU A 432 -10.68 -29.80 4.18
N ARG A 433 -9.56 -29.68 3.44
CA ARG A 433 -8.72 -28.49 3.48
C ARG A 433 -9.40 -27.31 2.80
N ALA A 434 -10.06 -27.55 1.68
CA ALA A 434 -10.85 -26.54 0.97
C ALA A 434 -11.94 -25.98 1.87
N LEU A 435 -12.68 -26.86 2.57
CA LEU A 435 -13.72 -26.48 3.50
C LEU A 435 -13.16 -25.68 4.67
N GLN A 436 -12.05 -26.13 5.29
CA GLN A 436 -11.43 -25.41 6.41
C GLN A 436 -11.05 -23.98 6.02
N LEU A 437 -10.52 -23.80 4.80
CA LEU A 437 -10.18 -22.45 4.30
C LEU A 437 -11.45 -21.64 4.02
N ALA A 438 -12.42 -22.18 3.29
CA ALA A 438 -13.65 -21.45 2.96
C ALA A 438 -14.39 -20.93 4.20
N CYS A 439 -14.28 -21.65 5.33
CA CYS A 439 -14.88 -21.27 6.62
C CYS A 439 -13.94 -20.45 7.53
N SER A 440 -12.75 -20.05 7.08
CA SER A 440 -11.77 -19.37 7.95
C SER A 440 -12.03 -17.88 8.14
N LEU A 441 -12.79 -17.25 7.25
CA LEU A 441 -13.21 -15.86 7.35
C LEU A 441 -14.69 -15.75 7.72
N ASP A 442 -15.05 -14.73 8.50
CA ASP A 442 -16.43 -14.43 8.84
C ASP A 442 -17.15 -13.79 7.65
N PRO A 443 -18.15 -14.45 7.03
CA PRO A 443 -18.86 -13.89 5.89
C PRO A 443 -19.55 -12.54 6.18
N GLY A 444 -19.93 -12.29 7.44
CA GLY A 444 -20.57 -11.04 7.86
C GLY A 444 -19.65 -9.82 7.80
N LEU A 445 -18.34 -10.04 7.75
CA LEU A 445 -17.33 -8.98 7.65
C LEU A 445 -16.84 -8.75 6.22
N LEU A 446 -17.27 -9.55 5.25
CA LEU A 446 -16.83 -9.51 3.87
C LEU A 446 -17.78 -8.70 2.96
N PRO A 447 -17.27 -8.13 1.86
CA PRO A 447 -18.11 -7.68 0.77
C PRO A 447 -19.03 -8.81 0.29
N ARG A 448 -20.29 -8.47 0.01
CA ARG A 448 -21.36 -9.43 -0.35
C ARG A 448 -20.92 -10.46 -1.39
N GLY A 449 -20.26 -10.04 -2.47
CA GLY A 449 -19.84 -10.95 -3.54
C GLY A 449 -18.78 -11.97 -3.08
N GLN A 450 -17.87 -11.58 -2.22
CA GLN A 450 -16.85 -12.47 -1.64
C GLN A 450 -17.47 -13.45 -0.64
N ALA A 451 -18.38 -12.98 0.22
CA ALA A 451 -19.13 -13.83 1.14
C ALA A 451 -19.91 -14.93 0.38
N VAL A 452 -20.62 -14.55 -0.67
CA VAL A 452 -21.37 -15.52 -1.52
C VAL A 452 -20.44 -16.58 -2.10
N LYS A 453 -19.29 -16.19 -2.69
CA LYS A 453 -18.33 -17.16 -3.26
C LYS A 453 -17.85 -18.19 -2.22
N LEU A 454 -17.45 -17.72 -1.03
CA LEU A 454 -16.93 -18.60 0.03
C LEU A 454 -18.02 -19.50 0.61
N LEU A 455 -19.22 -18.99 0.86
CA LEU A 455 -20.35 -19.76 1.33
C LEU A 455 -20.80 -20.83 0.33
N THR A 456 -20.82 -20.52 -0.96
CA THR A 456 -21.13 -21.48 -2.01
C THR A 456 -20.10 -22.60 -2.05
N LEU A 457 -18.82 -22.28 -2.04
CA LEU A 457 -17.75 -23.27 -1.98
C LEU A 457 -17.84 -24.14 -0.71
N ALA A 458 -18.11 -23.53 0.45
CA ALA A 458 -18.30 -24.29 1.69
C ALA A 458 -19.50 -25.24 1.64
N ALA A 459 -20.61 -24.80 1.04
CA ALA A 459 -21.78 -25.63 0.85
C ALA A 459 -21.51 -26.85 -0.05
N GLU A 460 -20.80 -26.66 -1.14
CA GLU A 460 -20.37 -27.73 -2.04
C GLU A 460 -19.48 -28.75 -1.33
N GLN A 461 -18.48 -28.25 -0.59
CA GLN A 461 -17.57 -29.14 0.14
C GLN A 461 -18.28 -29.88 1.29
N HIS A 462 -19.21 -29.24 2.01
CA HIS A 462 -20.05 -29.89 3.00
C HIS A 462 -20.90 -31.02 2.37
N ALA A 463 -21.52 -30.77 1.21
CA ALA A 463 -22.30 -31.78 0.50
C ALA A 463 -21.45 -32.97 0.07
N GLN A 464 -20.24 -32.72 -0.46
CA GLN A 464 -19.29 -33.79 -0.84
C GLN A 464 -18.87 -34.65 0.36
N LEU A 465 -18.73 -34.07 1.55
CA LEU A 465 -18.44 -34.77 2.80
C LEU A 465 -19.67 -35.45 3.44
N GLY A 466 -20.83 -35.34 2.81
CA GLY A 466 -22.09 -35.88 3.36
C GLY A 466 -22.69 -35.09 4.53
N ASN A 467 -22.14 -33.91 4.84
CA ASN A 467 -22.63 -33.03 5.88
C ASN A 467 -23.76 -32.12 5.36
N LEU A 468 -24.89 -32.77 4.99
CA LEU A 468 -26.02 -32.11 4.36
C LEU A 468 -26.64 -30.98 5.20
N PRO A 469 -26.76 -31.07 6.54
CA PRO A 469 -27.29 -29.97 7.36
C PRO A 469 -26.45 -28.69 7.23
N SER A 470 -25.13 -28.80 7.25
CA SER A 470 -24.24 -27.64 7.09
C SER A 470 -24.27 -27.09 5.66
N ALA A 471 -24.36 -27.97 4.64
CA ALA A 471 -24.53 -27.54 3.26
C ALA A 471 -25.84 -26.74 3.08
N HIS A 472 -26.94 -27.22 3.69
CA HIS A 472 -28.23 -26.53 3.67
C HIS A 472 -28.14 -25.13 4.30
N SER A 473 -27.55 -25.06 5.51
CA SER A 473 -27.39 -23.76 6.22
C SER A 473 -26.55 -22.76 5.42
N ALA A 474 -25.44 -23.19 4.81
CA ALA A 474 -24.61 -22.32 3.99
C ALA A 474 -25.36 -21.79 2.74
N LEU A 475 -26.18 -22.64 2.09
CA LEU A 475 -27.00 -22.21 0.96
C LEU A 475 -28.12 -21.24 1.38
N GLU A 476 -28.72 -21.41 2.57
CA GLU A 476 -29.66 -20.42 3.12
C GLU A 476 -29.00 -19.05 3.32
N GLU A 477 -27.76 -19.03 3.83
CA GLU A 477 -26.99 -17.81 3.97
C GLU A 477 -26.65 -17.16 2.60
N VAL A 478 -26.30 -17.96 1.59
CA VAL A 478 -26.14 -17.47 0.21
C VAL A 478 -27.41 -16.80 -0.29
N LEU A 479 -28.58 -17.45 -0.12
CA LEU A 479 -29.86 -16.89 -0.55
C LEU A 479 -30.30 -15.68 0.29
N ALA A 480 -29.91 -15.58 1.54
CA ALA A 480 -30.13 -14.38 2.35
C ALA A 480 -29.33 -13.19 1.82
N LEU A 481 -28.10 -13.43 1.33
CA LEU A 481 -27.27 -12.43 0.67
C LEU A 481 -27.69 -12.20 -0.80
N HIS A 482 -28.10 -13.22 -1.54
CA HIS A 482 -28.45 -13.16 -2.97
C HIS A 482 -29.76 -13.92 -3.22
N PRO A 483 -30.94 -13.31 -2.93
CA PRO A 483 -32.24 -14.01 -2.97
C PRO A 483 -32.62 -14.57 -4.35
N ASP A 484 -32.12 -13.99 -5.41
CA ASP A 484 -32.46 -14.35 -6.79
C ASP A 484 -31.43 -15.31 -7.44
N ASP A 485 -30.50 -15.88 -6.67
CA ASP A 485 -29.51 -16.82 -7.17
C ASP A 485 -30.19 -18.17 -7.57
N PRO A 486 -30.24 -18.50 -8.86
CA PRO A 486 -30.92 -19.69 -9.32
C PRO A 486 -30.17 -20.97 -8.98
N ASP A 487 -28.82 -20.92 -8.96
CA ASP A 487 -27.98 -22.09 -8.70
C ASP A 487 -28.00 -22.44 -7.20
N ALA A 488 -27.90 -21.43 -6.34
CA ALA A 488 -28.03 -21.64 -4.90
C ALA A 488 -29.41 -22.22 -4.52
N ARG A 489 -30.48 -21.75 -5.19
CA ARG A 489 -31.83 -22.28 -4.94
C ARG A 489 -31.96 -23.74 -5.37
N ALA A 490 -31.47 -24.08 -6.58
CA ALA A 490 -31.49 -25.46 -7.10
C ALA A 490 -30.65 -26.39 -6.21
N ASN A 491 -29.47 -25.95 -5.77
CA ASN A 491 -28.61 -26.70 -4.85
C ASN A 491 -29.27 -26.90 -3.48
N LEU A 492 -29.97 -25.90 -2.96
CA LEU A 492 -30.72 -26.03 -1.70
C LEU A 492 -31.84 -27.07 -1.79
N GLU A 493 -32.61 -27.08 -2.89
CA GLU A 493 -33.65 -28.07 -3.14
C GLU A 493 -33.09 -29.50 -3.24
N GLN A 494 -31.93 -29.67 -3.90
CA GLN A 494 -31.25 -30.97 -3.99
C GLN A 494 -30.76 -31.45 -2.62
N VAL A 495 -30.13 -30.58 -1.83
CA VAL A 495 -29.66 -30.91 -0.48
C VAL A 495 -30.84 -31.25 0.41
N ALA A 496 -31.93 -30.47 0.38
CA ALA A 496 -33.12 -30.73 1.18
C ALA A 496 -33.78 -32.08 0.81
N ALA A 497 -33.83 -32.44 -0.48
CA ALA A 497 -34.32 -33.72 -0.94
C ALA A 497 -33.43 -34.90 -0.50
N ALA A 498 -32.12 -34.70 -0.40
CA ALA A 498 -31.17 -35.71 0.09
C ALA A 498 -31.20 -35.90 1.61
N MET A 499 -31.77 -34.94 2.37
CA MET A 499 -31.97 -35.01 3.82
C MET A 499 -33.27 -35.70 4.20
N ALA A 500 -34.25 -35.75 3.31
CA ALA A 500 -35.56 -36.38 3.51
C ALA A 500 -35.52 -37.90 3.33
#